data_628aeecb98629562391d87515e034779
#
_entry.id   628aeecb98629562391d87515e034779
#
_cell.length_a   1.000
_cell.length_b   1.000
_cell.length_c   1.000
_cell.angle_alpha   90.00
_cell.angle_beta   90.00
_cell.angle_gamma   90.00
#
_symmetry.space_group_name_H-M   'P 1'
#
loop_
_entity.id
_entity.type
_entity.pdbx_description
1 polymer ?
#
loop_
_entity_poly.entity_id
_entity_poly.type
_entity_poly.pdbx_seq_one_letter_code
_entity_poly.pdbx_strand_id
1 'polypeptide(L)'
;MVYLDQAATSFPKLDVVKQAVMDALDVAGNANRSSNMDSSRLIFAARRNIAQFFGLSDFHRVILNGGNTESLNTCIKGILKENDHVITTYAEHNSVLRPLYELEEKGIITLTICAPYLEDIKCHIQKNTRMVIVTHSSNVTGEIFDVDSIGKYCKECGILFMVDAAQSAGHIPVSMENIDVLCFSGHKGLLGIGGIGGFCVKDIEVKPLISGGTGIDSFNPQMPEAYPEHLEAGTQNLVGIAALNVGVQYVLSHQKAIMEKEHILLKKLYKGLMGYVEFYSSLENSTPIVALNIPGKDSAYVSDLLNYKYGIVTRCGAHCAPLMHKHLKTEEQGIVRLSVSFQNTIEDIDFVVRAIQEISNDH
;
A
#
# COMPACT_ATOMS: atom_id res chain seq x y z
N MET A 1 24.00 -3.27 10.34
CA MET A 1 22.73 -2.50 10.26
C MET A 1 21.59 -3.50 10.08
N VAL A 2 20.62 -3.48 10.97
CA VAL A 2 19.39 -4.27 10.86
C VAL A 2 18.27 -3.33 10.42
N TYR A 3 17.64 -3.61 9.26
CA TYR A 3 16.60 -2.76 8.71
C TYR A 3 15.21 -3.34 9.02
N LEU A 4 14.43 -2.64 9.82
CA LEU A 4 13.07 -2.99 10.24
C LEU A 4 12.05 -1.87 9.94
N ASP A 5 12.24 -1.12 8.85
CA ASP A 5 11.25 -0.16 8.33
C ASP A 5 10.75 -0.56 6.92
N GLN A 6 10.51 -1.85 6.73
CA GLN A 6 10.04 -2.43 5.45
C GLN A 6 8.68 -1.88 5.01
N ALA A 7 7.81 -1.54 5.97
CA ALA A 7 6.51 -0.92 5.70
C ALA A 7 6.61 0.51 5.11
N ALA A 8 7.77 1.17 5.22
CA ALA A 8 8.05 2.41 4.51
C ALA A 8 8.52 2.12 3.08
N THR A 9 9.51 1.24 2.91
CA THR A 9 10.01 0.77 1.61
C THR A 9 10.81 -0.52 1.80
N SER A 10 10.70 -1.46 0.88
CA SER A 10 11.51 -2.70 0.94
C SER A 10 13.01 -2.39 0.81
N PHE A 11 13.82 -2.98 1.69
CA PHE A 11 15.29 -2.84 1.69
C PHE A 11 15.96 -4.07 2.34
N PRO A 12 17.12 -4.54 1.79
CA PRO A 12 17.73 -4.13 0.54
C PRO A 12 16.87 -4.53 -0.68
N LYS A 13 17.07 -3.87 -1.83
CA LYS A 13 16.44 -4.34 -3.06
C LYS A 13 17.08 -5.65 -3.51
N LEU A 14 16.26 -6.57 -4.02
CA LEU A 14 16.73 -7.84 -4.58
C LEU A 14 17.67 -7.58 -5.76
N ASP A 15 18.68 -8.42 -5.94
CA ASP A 15 19.64 -8.26 -7.04
C ASP A 15 18.97 -8.36 -8.41
N VAL A 16 17.96 -9.22 -8.56
CA VAL A 16 17.15 -9.30 -9.78
C VAL A 16 16.41 -8.00 -10.09
N VAL A 17 15.98 -7.26 -9.06
CA VAL A 17 15.34 -5.94 -9.22
C VAL A 17 16.36 -4.89 -9.60
N LYS A 18 17.55 -4.88 -8.98
CA LYS A 18 18.66 -3.98 -9.34
C LYS A 18 19.08 -4.20 -10.79
N GLN A 19 19.21 -5.46 -11.22
CA GLN A 19 19.57 -5.80 -12.60
C GLN A 19 18.50 -5.31 -13.58
N ALA A 20 17.21 -5.52 -13.30
CA ALA A 20 16.13 -5.04 -14.14
C ALA A 20 16.12 -3.50 -14.29
N VAL A 21 16.51 -2.77 -13.23
CA VAL A 21 16.69 -1.31 -13.30
C VAL A 21 17.83 -0.94 -14.26
N MET A 22 18.98 -1.61 -14.15
CA MET A 22 20.13 -1.36 -15.03
C MET A 22 19.81 -1.68 -16.48
N ASP A 23 19.20 -2.83 -16.74
CA ASP A 23 18.81 -3.26 -18.09
C ASP A 23 17.81 -2.28 -18.72
N ALA A 24 16.87 -1.73 -17.92
CA ALA A 24 15.87 -0.80 -18.40
C ALA A 24 16.43 0.57 -18.79
N LEU A 25 17.60 0.97 -18.29
CA LEU A 25 18.29 2.20 -18.71
C LEU A 25 18.76 2.12 -20.17
N ASP A 26 19.05 0.91 -20.65
CA ASP A 26 19.50 0.66 -22.02
C ASP A 26 18.35 0.31 -22.99
N VAL A 27 17.09 0.28 -22.50
CA VAL A 27 15.93 0.05 -23.36
C VAL A 27 15.62 1.29 -24.18
N ALA A 28 15.82 1.19 -25.50
CA ALA A 28 15.52 2.26 -26.42
C ALA A 28 14.01 2.39 -26.69
N GLY A 29 13.57 3.62 -26.92
CA GLY A 29 12.22 3.92 -27.35
C GLY A 29 11.30 4.39 -26.21
N ASN A 30 10.12 4.84 -26.64
CA ASN A 30 9.05 5.28 -25.75
C ASN A 30 7.76 4.56 -26.18
N ALA A 31 7.07 3.98 -25.24
CA ALA A 31 5.83 3.26 -25.53
C ALA A 31 4.86 4.11 -26.35
N ASN A 32 4.20 3.50 -27.32
CA ASN A 32 3.27 4.13 -28.27
C ASN A 32 3.83 5.26 -29.16
N ARG A 33 5.17 5.55 -29.08
CA ARG A 33 5.78 6.68 -29.79
C ARG A 33 7.01 6.30 -30.61
N SER A 34 7.48 5.07 -30.49
CA SER A 34 8.69 4.59 -31.18
C SER A 34 8.40 3.37 -32.03
N SER A 35 9.16 3.19 -33.13
CA SER A 35 9.15 1.95 -33.89
C SER A 35 9.81 0.78 -33.16
N ASN A 36 10.62 1.05 -32.13
CA ASN A 36 11.15 0.02 -31.26
C ASN A 36 10.07 -0.41 -30.24
N MET A 37 9.75 -1.69 -30.24
CA MET A 37 8.69 -2.26 -29.42
C MET A 37 9.16 -2.73 -28.03
N ASP A 38 10.43 -2.58 -27.64
CA ASP A 38 10.95 -3.17 -26.40
C ASP A 38 10.35 -2.52 -25.16
N SER A 39 10.21 -1.20 -25.15
CA SER A 39 9.52 -0.48 -24.08
C SER A 39 8.04 -0.89 -23.95
N SER A 40 7.35 -1.01 -25.08
CA SER A 40 5.94 -1.45 -25.08
C SER A 40 5.78 -2.89 -24.61
N ARG A 41 6.69 -3.80 -25.00
CA ARG A 41 6.68 -5.19 -24.51
C ARG A 41 6.90 -5.28 -23.01
N LEU A 42 7.84 -4.48 -22.48
CA LEU A 42 8.10 -4.44 -21.03
C LEU A 42 6.87 -3.97 -20.24
N ILE A 43 6.25 -2.88 -20.67
CA ILE A 43 5.05 -2.34 -20.02
C ILE A 43 3.88 -3.33 -20.12
N PHE A 44 3.69 -3.94 -21.28
CA PHE A 44 2.69 -4.98 -21.48
C PHE A 44 2.90 -6.18 -20.55
N ALA A 45 4.14 -6.67 -20.44
CA ALA A 45 4.47 -7.77 -19.54
C ALA A 45 4.19 -7.39 -18.07
N ALA A 46 4.56 -6.17 -17.65
CA ALA A 46 4.30 -5.69 -16.30
C ALA A 46 2.80 -5.66 -15.98
N ARG A 47 1.97 -5.11 -16.88
CA ARG A 47 0.50 -5.09 -16.70
C ARG A 47 -0.08 -6.49 -16.58
N ARG A 48 0.33 -7.42 -17.43
CA ARG A 48 -0.14 -8.81 -17.37
C ARG A 48 0.21 -9.48 -16.05
N ASN A 49 1.45 -9.30 -15.57
CA ASN A 49 1.89 -9.90 -14.31
C ASN A 49 1.16 -9.30 -13.11
N ILE A 50 0.90 -7.98 -13.12
CA ILE A 50 0.13 -7.30 -12.08
C ILE A 50 -1.36 -7.76 -12.12
N ALA A 51 -1.95 -7.84 -13.31
CA ALA A 51 -3.31 -8.35 -13.49
C ALA A 51 -3.44 -9.79 -12.96
N GLN A 52 -2.47 -10.66 -13.30
CA GLN A 52 -2.39 -12.01 -12.77
C GLN A 52 -2.26 -12.02 -11.25
N PHE A 53 -1.40 -11.16 -10.70
CA PHE A 53 -1.15 -11.08 -9.25
C PHE A 53 -2.42 -10.74 -8.46
N PHE A 54 -3.24 -9.84 -8.95
CA PHE A 54 -4.48 -9.42 -8.31
C PHE A 54 -5.74 -10.16 -8.81
N GLY A 55 -5.61 -11.08 -9.76
CA GLY A 55 -6.75 -11.80 -10.33
C GLY A 55 -7.68 -10.94 -11.20
N LEU A 56 -7.14 -9.90 -11.84
CA LEU A 56 -7.88 -9.06 -12.78
C LEU A 56 -7.84 -9.69 -14.18
N SER A 57 -9.01 -9.85 -14.82
CA SER A 57 -9.13 -10.49 -16.14
C SER A 57 -8.62 -9.60 -17.28
N ASP A 58 -8.87 -8.29 -17.20
CA ASP A 58 -8.46 -7.31 -18.21
C ASP A 58 -7.22 -6.53 -17.76
N PHE A 59 -6.06 -6.85 -18.30
CA PHE A 59 -4.82 -6.17 -17.96
C PHE A 59 -4.75 -4.70 -18.46
N HIS A 60 -5.60 -4.27 -19.38
CA HIS A 60 -5.73 -2.87 -19.79
C HIS A 60 -6.27 -1.99 -18.66
N ARG A 61 -6.93 -2.61 -17.69
CA ARG A 61 -7.46 -1.96 -16.50
C ARG A 61 -6.44 -1.90 -15.33
N VAL A 62 -5.19 -2.24 -15.58
CA VAL A 62 -4.05 -1.96 -14.69
C VAL A 62 -3.44 -0.63 -15.10
N ILE A 63 -3.52 0.37 -14.24
CA ILE A 63 -2.99 1.72 -14.47
C ILE A 63 -1.71 1.90 -13.68
N LEU A 64 -0.64 2.34 -14.33
CA LEU A 64 0.68 2.56 -13.75
C LEU A 64 0.94 4.07 -13.60
N ASN A 65 1.41 4.47 -12.42
CA ASN A 65 1.65 5.89 -12.10
C ASN A 65 2.79 6.04 -11.08
N GLY A 66 2.99 7.24 -10.54
CA GLY A 66 4.08 7.56 -9.62
C GLY A 66 3.98 6.90 -8.23
N GLY A 67 2.87 6.21 -7.91
CA GLY A 67 2.72 5.49 -6.63
C GLY A 67 1.30 5.50 -6.08
N ASN A 68 1.13 4.83 -4.94
CA ASN A 68 -0.18 4.62 -4.33
C ASN A 68 -0.94 5.92 -4.00
N THR A 69 -0.25 6.97 -3.56
CA THR A 69 -0.90 8.26 -3.27
C THR A 69 -1.52 8.89 -4.51
N GLU A 70 -0.84 8.83 -5.66
CA GLU A 70 -1.39 9.28 -6.93
C GLU A 70 -2.58 8.42 -7.37
N SER A 71 -2.47 7.10 -7.22
CA SER A 71 -3.55 6.15 -7.50
C SER A 71 -4.82 6.47 -6.70
N LEU A 72 -4.69 6.64 -5.39
CA LEU A 72 -5.79 6.99 -4.50
C LEU A 72 -6.43 8.34 -4.86
N ASN A 73 -5.63 9.37 -5.14
CA ASN A 73 -6.15 10.67 -5.58
C ASN A 73 -6.88 10.56 -6.92
N THR A 74 -6.31 9.83 -7.90
CA THR A 74 -6.93 9.64 -9.21
C THR A 74 -8.30 8.97 -9.06
N CYS A 75 -8.39 7.89 -8.29
CA CYS A 75 -9.63 7.16 -8.12
C CYS A 75 -10.67 7.93 -7.30
N ILE A 76 -10.27 8.52 -6.16
CA ILE A 76 -11.18 9.28 -5.30
C ILE A 76 -11.75 10.48 -6.05
N LYS A 77 -10.88 11.30 -6.65
CA LYS A 77 -11.31 12.53 -7.37
C LYS A 77 -11.93 12.26 -8.73
N GLY A 78 -11.56 11.15 -9.38
CA GLY A 78 -12.06 10.78 -10.70
C GLY A 78 -13.40 10.06 -10.70
N ILE A 79 -13.79 9.42 -9.58
CA ILE A 79 -15.02 8.62 -9.49
C ILE A 79 -16.15 9.39 -8.77
N LEU A 80 -15.81 10.12 -7.69
CA LEU A 80 -16.79 10.78 -6.84
C LEU A 80 -17.37 12.04 -7.49
N LYS A 81 -18.65 12.28 -7.25
CA LYS A 81 -19.46 13.38 -7.83
C LYS A 81 -20.20 14.13 -6.73
N GLU A 82 -20.81 15.26 -7.11
CA GLU A 82 -21.64 16.04 -6.21
C GLU A 82 -22.78 15.20 -5.59
N ASN A 83 -22.99 15.40 -4.29
CA ASN A 83 -23.95 14.72 -3.42
C ASN A 83 -23.67 13.23 -3.17
N ASP A 84 -22.50 12.71 -3.55
CA ASP A 84 -22.12 11.36 -3.15
C ASP A 84 -21.84 11.29 -1.64
N HIS A 85 -22.25 10.21 -1.00
CA HIS A 85 -21.84 9.85 0.34
C HIS A 85 -20.73 8.79 0.25
N VAL A 86 -19.68 8.97 1.06
CA VAL A 86 -18.53 8.07 1.13
C VAL A 86 -18.37 7.57 2.56
N ILE A 87 -18.13 6.28 2.72
CA ILE A 87 -17.74 5.68 3.98
C ILE A 87 -16.26 5.30 3.90
N THR A 88 -15.49 5.69 4.90
CA THR A 88 -14.10 5.27 5.09
C THR A 88 -13.85 4.94 6.56
N THR A 89 -12.60 4.57 6.90
CA THR A 89 -12.34 4.05 8.25
C THR A 89 -11.28 4.86 9.01
N TYR A 90 -11.23 4.68 10.35
CA TYR A 90 -10.17 5.29 11.15
C TYR A 90 -8.79 4.66 10.88
N ALA A 91 -8.73 3.53 10.18
CA ALA A 91 -7.47 2.85 9.88
C ALA A 91 -6.73 3.42 8.66
N GLU A 92 -7.34 4.39 7.97
CA GLU A 92 -6.82 4.90 6.71
C GLU A 92 -5.55 5.74 6.85
N HIS A 93 -4.69 5.60 5.84
CA HIS A 93 -3.56 6.48 5.63
C HIS A 93 -4.01 7.87 5.15
N ASN A 94 -3.23 8.92 5.42
CA ASN A 94 -3.47 10.29 4.94
C ASN A 94 -3.67 10.40 3.42
N SER A 95 -3.18 9.45 2.64
CA SER A 95 -3.39 9.43 1.19
C SER A 95 -4.84 9.13 0.78
N VAL A 96 -5.64 8.53 1.69
CA VAL A 96 -7.09 8.39 1.57
C VAL A 96 -7.80 9.55 2.25
N LEU A 97 -7.44 9.88 3.49
CA LEU A 97 -8.16 10.88 4.29
C LEU A 97 -8.10 12.27 3.68
N ARG A 98 -6.91 12.74 3.26
CA ARG A 98 -6.74 14.11 2.76
C ARG A 98 -7.55 14.43 1.51
N PRO A 99 -7.55 13.60 0.44
CA PRO A 99 -8.41 13.87 -0.71
C PRO A 99 -9.90 13.76 -0.40
N LEU A 100 -10.33 12.94 0.57
CA LEU A 100 -11.72 12.90 1.03
C LEU A 100 -12.10 14.16 1.79
N TYR A 101 -11.29 14.62 2.74
CA TYR A 101 -11.49 15.88 3.44
C TYR A 101 -11.53 17.10 2.49
N GLU A 102 -10.66 17.09 1.46
CA GLU A 102 -10.67 18.14 0.44
C GLU A 102 -12.02 18.20 -0.31
N LEU A 103 -12.58 17.04 -0.68
CA LEU A 103 -13.87 16.97 -1.36
C LEU A 103 -15.04 17.32 -0.44
N GLU A 104 -14.98 16.91 0.82
CA GLU A 104 -15.99 17.27 1.84
C GLU A 104 -15.97 18.78 2.14
N GLU A 105 -14.80 19.38 2.34
CA GLU A 105 -14.64 20.84 2.57
C GLU A 105 -15.20 21.67 1.40
N LYS A 106 -15.05 21.16 0.16
CA LYS A 106 -15.65 21.76 -1.04
C LYS A 106 -17.15 21.52 -1.18
N GLY A 107 -17.76 20.76 -0.28
CA GLY A 107 -19.18 20.40 -0.34
C GLY A 107 -19.56 19.46 -1.49
N ILE A 108 -18.58 18.77 -2.08
CA ILE A 108 -18.81 17.83 -3.19
C ILE A 108 -19.39 16.51 -2.65
N ILE A 109 -18.86 16.01 -1.52
CA ILE A 109 -19.30 14.77 -0.90
C ILE A 109 -19.72 14.99 0.56
N THR A 110 -20.41 13.99 1.11
CA THR A 110 -20.53 13.80 2.56
C THR A 110 -19.69 12.60 2.97
N LEU A 111 -18.98 12.70 4.10
CA LEU A 111 -18.03 11.68 4.57
C LEU A 111 -18.46 11.10 5.91
N THR A 112 -18.47 9.78 6.01
CA THR A 112 -18.59 9.05 7.27
C THR A 112 -17.32 8.26 7.53
N ILE A 113 -16.79 8.39 8.75
CA ILE A 113 -15.61 7.63 9.21
C ILE A 113 -16.08 6.68 10.31
N CYS A 114 -15.85 5.38 10.13
CA CYS A 114 -16.29 4.34 11.07
C CYS A 114 -15.16 3.34 11.38
N ALA A 115 -15.46 2.28 12.10
CA ALA A 115 -14.54 1.16 12.29
C ALA A 115 -14.40 0.34 10.98
N PRO A 116 -13.23 -0.29 10.74
CA PRO A 116 -12.97 -1.05 9.51
C PRO A 116 -13.60 -2.45 9.49
N TYR A 117 -14.77 -2.60 10.08
CA TYR A 117 -15.48 -3.88 10.21
C TYR A 117 -16.83 -3.82 9.49
N LEU A 118 -17.24 -4.96 8.92
CA LEU A 118 -18.45 -5.06 8.09
C LEU A 118 -19.69 -4.52 8.82
N GLU A 119 -19.89 -4.88 10.08
CA GLU A 119 -21.10 -4.48 10.83
C GLU A 119 -21.15 -2.97 11.08
N ASP A 120 -19.98 -2.34 11.33
CA ASP A 120 -19.90 -0.88 11.46
C ASP A 120 -20.20 -0.18 10.13
N ILE A 121 -19.65 -0.67 9.03
CA ILE A 121 -19.90 -0.12 7.69
C ILE A 121 -21.39 -0.22 7.34
N LYS A 122 -22.05 -1.37 7.62
CA LYS A 122 -23.47 -1.57 7.39
C LYS A 122 -24.35 -0.53 8.08
N CYS A 123 -24.03 -0.19 9.32
CA CYS A 123 -24.78 0.79 10.11
C CYS A 123 -24.75 2.21 9.54
N HIS A 124 -23.78 2.53 8.67
CA HIS A 124 -23.59 3.86 8.12
C HIS A 124 -24.00 4.00 6.66
N ILE A 125 -24.51 2.93 6.01
CA ILE A 125 -25.00 2.99 4.62
C ILE A 125 -26.19 3.94 4.54
N GLN A 126 -26.15 4.83 3.56
CA GLN A 126 -27.20 5.80 3.22
C GLN A 126 -27.67 5.57 1.79
N LYS A 127 -28.83 6.16 1.44
CA LYS A 127 -29.41 6.01 0.09
C LYS A 127 -28.48 6.49 -1.03
N ASN A 128 -27.66 7.50 -0.74
CA ASN A 128 -26.69 8.09 -1.67
C ASN A 128 -25.25 7.63 -1.41
N THR A 129 -25.04 6.55 -0.63
CA THR A 129 -23.70 5.97 -0.46
C THR A 129 -23.20 5.47 -1.81
N ARG A 130 -22.17 6.12 -2.31
CA ARG A 130 -21.56 5.82 -3.61
C ARG A 130 -20.40 4.86 -3.47
N MET A 131 -19.59 5.03 -2.43
CA MET A 131 -18.33 4.29 -2.29
C MET A 131 -18.01 4.00 -0.82
N VAL A 132 -17.45 2.80 -0.60
CA VAL A 132 -16.75 2.41 0.64
C VAL A 132 -15.27 2.30 0.31
N ILE A 133 -14.41 2.90 1.14
CA ILE A 133 -12.95 2.86 0.98
C ILE A 133 -12.34 2.31 2.25
N VAL A 134 -11.56 1.22 2.13
CA VAL A 134 -10.92 0.54 3.28
C VAL A 134 -9.47 0.20 2.96
N THR A 135 -8.56 0.50 3.88
CA THR A 135 -7.22 -0.09 3.82
C THR A 135 -7.29 -1.58 4.13
N HIS A 136 -6.63 -2.42 3.34
CA HIS A 136 -6.63 -3.88 3.58
C HIS A 136 -5.80 -4.29 4.80
N SER A 137 -4.76 -3.52 5.10
CA SER A 137 -3.96 -3.71 6.31
C SER A 137 -3.47 -2.38 6.84
N SER A 138 -3.59 -2.20 8.15
CA SER A 138 -3.12 -1.00 8.84
C SER A 138 -1.60 -0.83 8.70
N ASN A 139 -1.18 0.33 8.25
CA ASN A 139 0.24 0.67 8.18
C ASN A 139 0.85 1.00 9.56
N VAL A 140 0.03 1.03 10.61
CA VAL A 140 0.46 1.24 12.01
C VAL A 140 0.54 -0.11 12.72
N THR A 141 -0.57 -0.83 12.80
CA THR A 141 -0.69 -2.06 13.60
C THR A 141 -0.43 -3.35 12.82
N GLY A 142 -0.47 -3.29 11.48
CA GLY A 142 -0.42 -4.47 10.63
C GLY A 142 -1.72 -5.26 10.54
N GLU A 143 -2.74 -4.91 11.34
CA GLU A 143 -4.03 -5.61 11.35
C GLU A 143 -4.61 -5.72 9.94
N ILE A 144 -5.08 -6.92 9.59
CA ILE A 144 -5.70 -7.23 8.30
C ILE A 144 -7.21 -7.15 8.47
N PHE A 145 -7.88 -6.38 7.61
CA PHE A 145 -9.33 -6.23 7.61
C PHE A 145 -9.97 -7.14 6.57
N ASP A 146 -11.18 -7.63 6.85
CA ASP A 146 -11.92 -8.55 5.98
C ASP A 146 -12.55 -7.80 4.79
N VAL A 147 -11.70 -7.41 3.85
CA VAL A 147 -12.11 -6.72 2.63
C VAL A 147 -12.97 -7.59 1.70
N ASP A 148 -12.87 -8.91 1.82
CA ASP A 148 -13.68 -9.84 1.02
C ASP A 148 -15.15 -9.77 1.42
N SER A 149 -15.46 -9.90 2.70
CA SER A 149 -16.83 -9.78 3.22
C SER A 149 -17.41 -8.39 3.01
N ILE A 150 -16.62 -7.33 3.20
CA ILE A 150 -17.03 -5.94 2.95
C ILE A 150 -17.35 -5.75 1.47
N GLY A 151 -16.46 -6.17 0.57
CA GLY A 151 -16.66 -6.03 -0.87
C GLY A 151 -17.87 -6.80 -1.39
N LYS A 152 -18.08 -8.02 -0.90
CA LYS A 152 -19.28 -8.82 -1.22
C LYS A 152 -20.55 -8.08 -0.83
N TYR A 153 -20.61 -7.52 0.37
CA TYR A 153 -21.76 -6.75 0.82
C TYR A 153 -21.95 -5.46 -0.01
N CYS A 154 -20.88 -4.72 -0.30
CA CYS A 154 -20.93 -3.53 -1.16
C CYS A 154 -21.52 -3.88 -2.54
N LYS A 155 -21.08 -4.98 -3.14
CA LYS A 155 -21.59 -5.49 -4.41
C LYS A 155 -23.08 -5.80 -4.36
N GLU A 156 -23.56 -6.46 -3.30
CA GLU A 156 -25.00 -6.75 -3.08
C GLU A 156 -25.84 -5.46 -2.96
N CYS A 157 -25.26 -4.39 -2.40
CA CYS A 157 -25.89 -3.08 -2.25
C CYS A 157 -25.74 -2.16 -3.48
N GLY A 158 -24.96 -2.55 -4.51
CA GLY A 158 -24.65 -1.69 -5.66
C GLY A 158 -23.75 -0.50 -5.34
N ILE A 159 -22.92 -0.62 -4.27
CA ILE A 159 -21.99 0.38 -3.79
C ILE A 159 -20.59 0.03 -4.30
N LEU A 160 -19.83 1.00 -4.79
CA LEU A 160 -18.43 0.78 -5.20
C LEU A 160 -17.55 0.50 -4.00
N PHE A 161 -16.65 -0.46 -4.16
CA PHE A 161 -15.68 -0.80 -3.12
C PHE A 161 -14.25 -0.57 -3.59
N MET A 162 -13.54 0.29 -2.85
CA MET A 162 -12.14 0.64 -3.11
C MET A 162 -11.25 0.19 -1.96
N VAL A 163 -10.13 -0.44 -2.30
CA VAL A 163 -9.17 -0.96 -1.32
C VAL A 163 -7.79 -0.32 -1.51
N ASP A 164 -7.24 0.20 -0.41
CA ASP A 164 -5.81 0.54 -0.32
C ASP A 164 -5.02 -0.72 0.10
N ALA A 165 -4.32 -1.32 -0.86
CA ALA A 165 -3.51 -2.51 -0.68
C ALA A 165 -2.02 -2.21 -0.44
N ALA A 166 -1.65 -0.98 -0.08
CA ALA A 166 -0.23 -0.57 0.05
C ALA A 166 0.57 -1.40 1.06
N GLN A 167 -0.09 -1.95 2.09
CA GLN A 167 0.57 -2.76 3.12
C GLN A 167 0.26 -4.25 3.01
N SER A 168 -0.71 -4.65 2.20
CA SER A 168 -1.09 -6.05 2.02
C SER A 168 -0.49 -6.69 0.77
N ALA A 169 -0.42 -5.93 -0.33
CA ALA A 169 0.12 -6.44 -1.59
C ALA A 169 1.57 -6.90 -1.46
N GLY A 170 1.80 -8.18 -1.68
CA GLY A 170 3.09 -8.85 -1.56
C GLY A 170 3.30 -9.60 -0.24
N HIS A 171 2.60 -9.23 0.83
CA HIS A 171 2.68 -9.89 2.14
C HIS A 171 1.60 -10.94 2.35
N ILE A 172 0.41 -10.69 1.82
CA ILE A 172 -0.74 -11.62 1.90
C ILE A 172 -1.42 -11.72 0.53
N PRO A 173 -2.23 -12.77 0.29
CA PRO A 173 -3.05 -12.84 -0.92
C PRO A 173 -4.03 -11.67 -0.99
N VAL A 174 -4.14 -11.07 -2.18
CA VAL A 174 -5.08 -9.98 -2.46
C VAL A 174 -5.77 -10.27 -3.79
N SER A 175 -7.10 -10.22 -3.83
CA SER A 175 -7.88 -10.53 -5.03
C SER A 175 -8.84 -9.40 -5.37
N MET A 176 -8.96 -9.12 -6.67
CA MET A 176 -9.96 -8.20 -7.21
C MET A 176 -11.40 -8.77 -7.24
N GLU A 177 -11.64 -10.00 -6.79
CA GLU A 177 -12.94 -10.69 -6.96
C GLU A 177 -14.12 -9.83 -6.48
N ASN A 178 -14.05 -9.33 -5.24
CA ASN A 178 -15.08 -8.50 -4.62
C ASN A 178 -14.66 -7.01 -4.47
N ILE A 179 -13.63 -6.58 -5.19
CA ILE A 179 -13.09 -5.22 -5.16
C ILE A 179 -13.31 -4.57 -6.53
N ASP A 180 -13.75 -3.33 -6.56
CA ASP A 180 -13.95 -2.57 -7.80
C ASP A 180 -12.72 -1.75 -8.19
N VAL A 181 -12.04 -1.18 -7.17
CA VAL A 181 -10.80 -0.42 -7.33
C VAL A 181 -9.80 -0.87 -6.28
N LEU A 182 -8.59 -1.24 -6.70
CA LEU A 182 -7.50 -1.64 -5.81
C LEU A 182 -6.26 -0.80 -6.11
N CYS A 183 -5.79 -0.02 -5.13
CA CYS A 183 -4.59 0.80 -5.24
C CYS A 183 -3.40 0.12 -4.57
N PHE A 184 -2.21 0.20 -5.18
CA PHE A 184 -1.02 -0.47 -4.68
C PHE A 184 0.25 0.37 -4.80
N SER A 185 1.20 0.10 -3.91
CA SER A 185 2.54 0.69 -3.89
C SER A 185 3.56 -0.28 -4.48
N GLY A 186 4.36 0.16 -5.45
CA GLY A 186 5.35 -0.71 -6.07
C GLY A 186 6.59 -0.99 -5.22
N HIS A 187 6.94 -0.08 -4.29
CA HIS A 187 8.23 -0.13 -3.57
C HIS A 187 8.19 -0.78 -2.18
N LYS A 188 7.02 -1.33 -1.76
CA LYS A 188 6.82 -2.05 -0.50
C LYS A 188 6.84 -3.56 -0.74
N GLY A 189 5.80 -4.29 -0.34
CA GLY A 189 5.73 -5.74 -0.50
C GLY A 189 5.84 -6.26 -1.94
N LEU A 190 5.59 -5.43 -2.95
CA LEU A 190 5.84 -5.76 -4.35
C LEU A 190 7.31 -5.59 -4.80
N LEU A 191 8.22 -5.23 -3.89
CA LEU A 191 9.69 -5.27 -4.00
C LEU A 191 10.32 -4.37 -5.06
N GLY A 192 9.54 -3.53 -5.77
CA GLY A 192 10.02 -2.58 -6.75
C GLY A 192 10.77 -1.38 -6.12
N ILE A 193 11.02 -0.33 -6.90
CA ILE A 193 11.68 0.91 -6.46
C ILE A 193 10.65 2.00 -6.14
N GLY A 194 11.09 3.10 -5.51
CA GLY A 194 10.27 4.31 -5.32
C GLY A 194 9.88 4.96 -6.65
N GLY A 195 8.77 5.70 -6.68
CA GLY A 195 8.30 6.41 -7.86
C GLY A 195 7.57 5.53 -8.88
N ILE A 196 7.07 4.38 -8.45
CA ILE A 196 6.18 3.51 -9.22
C ILE A 196 5.12 2.89 -8.31
N GLY A 197 3.92 2.78 -8.82
CA GLY A 197 2.77 2.10 -8.24
C GLY A 197 1.65 2.07 -9.26
N GLY A 198 0.42 1.95 -8.81
CA GLY A 198 -0.71 1.91 -9.71
C GLY A 198 -1.99 1.49 -9.04
N PHE A 199 -3.00 1.27 -9.85
CA PHE A 199 -4.26 0.71 -9.42
C PHE A 199 -4.86 -0.21 -10.47
N CYS A 200 -5.66 -1.12 -10.02
CA CYS A 200 -6.52 -1.97 -10.82
C CYS A 200 -7.95 -1.45 -10.70
N VAL A 201 -8.67 -1.33 -11.79
CA VAL A 201 -10.07 -0.89 -11.80
C VAL A 201 -10.89 -1.79 -12.69
N LYS A 202 -12.08 -2.21 -12.22
CA LYS A 202 -13.04 -2.93 -13.02
C LYS A 202 -13.73 -1.99 -14.02
N ASP A 203 -14.86 -2.38 -14.56
CA ASP A 203 -15.59 -1.60 -15.56
C ASP A 203 -16.29 -0.36 -14.93
N ILE A 204 -15.45 0.58 -14.49
CA ILE A 204 -15.84 1.85 -13.88
C ILE A 204 -15.15 2.96 -14.64
N GLU A 205 -15.90 4.02 -14.92
CA GLU A 205 -15.34 5.26 -15.46
C GLU A 205 -14.59 6.01 -14.37
N VAL A 206 -13.34 6.35 -14.65
CA VAL A 206 -12.48 7.17 -13.79
C VAL A 206 -12.02 8.38 -14.60
N LYS A 207 -12.33 9.59 -14.17
CA LYS A 207 -11.81 10.79 -14.81
C LYS A 207 -10.30 10.93 -14.58
N PRO A 208 -9.53 11.31 -15.60
CA PRO A 208 -8.10 11.52 -15.42
C PRO A 208 -7.81 12.64 -14.43
N LEU A 209 -6.86 12.40 -13.52
CA LEU A 209 -6.33 13.42 -12.62
C LEU A 209 -5.38 14.37 -13.40
N ILE A 210 -4.64 13.81 -14.35
CA ILE A 210 -3.65 14.51 -15.17
C ILE A 210 -4.02 14.31 -16.63
N SER A 211 -4.06 15.40 -17.41
CA SER A 211 -4.30 15.36 -18.83
C SER A 211 -3.02 15.72 -19.60
N GLY A 212 -2.76 15.03 -20.71
CA GLY A 212 -1.57 15.27 -21.51
C GLY A 212 -1.40 14.31 -22.67
N GLY A 213 -0.25 14.31 -23.29
CA GLY A 213 0.01 13.42 -24.43
C GLY A 213 0.15 11.96 -24.00
N THR A 214 -0.53 11.07 -24.69
CA THR A 214 -0.54 9.61 -24.44
C THR A 214 0.15 8.80 -25.53
N GLY A 215 0.53 9.45 -26.64
CA GLY A 215 1.13 8.80 -27.80
C GLY A 215 0.13 8.27 -28.82
N ILE A 216 -1.16 8.30 -28.51
CA ILE A 216 -2.26 7.94 -29.41
C ILE A 216 -3.24 9.10 -29.52
N ASP A 217 -4.09 9.08 -30.57
CA ASP A 217 -5.21 10.00 -30.79
C ASP A 217 -4.85 11.51 -30.66
N SER A 218 -3.68 11.89 -31.21
CA SER A 218 -3.06 13.21 -31.01
C SER A 218 -3.89 14.40 -31.53
N PHE A 219 -4.85 14.20 -32.39
CA PHE A 219 -5.73 15.25 -32.93
C PHE A 219 -7.01 15.46 -32.12
N ASN A 220 -7.31 14.56 -31.19
CA ASN A 220 -8.43 14.71 -30.27
C ASN A 220 -8.05 15.69 -29.15
N PRO A 221 -8.83 16.74 -28.88
CA PRO A 221 -8.58 17.68 -27.78
C PRO A 221 -8.84 17.08 -26.39
N GLN A 222 -9.50 15.93 -26.31
CA GLN A 222 -9.78 15.21 -25.06
C GLN A 222 -8.77 14.07 -24.85
N MET A 223 -8.67 13.56 -23.62
CA MET A 223 -7.96 12.33 -23.36
C MET A 223 -8.62 11.17 -24.12
N PRO A 224 -7.85 10.18 -24.61
CA PRO A 224 -8.41 9.00 -25.25
C PRO A 224 -9.41 8.29 -24.32
N GLU A 225 -10.43 7.65 -24.88
CA GLU A 225 -11.38 6.84 -24.10
C GLU A 225 -10.81 5.45 -23.75
N ALA A 226 -9.85 4.97 -24.54
CA ALA A 226 -9.25 3.66 -24.36
C ALA A 226 -8.34 3.60 -23.13
N TYR A 227 -8.52 2.57 -22.30
CA TYR A 227 -7.63 2.23 -21.22
C TYR A 227 -6.42 1.42 -21.75
N PRO A 228 -5.25 1.60 -21.19
CA PRO A 228 -4.89 2.46 -20.05
C PRO A 228 -4.61 3.93 -20.39
N GLU A 229 -4.52 4.29 -21.67
CA GLU A 229 -4.11 5.62 -22.15
C GLU A 229 -5.02 6.74 -21.64
N HIS A 230 -6.29 6.43 -21.34
CA HIS A 230 -7.23 7.38 -20.71
C HIS A 230 -6.67 7.99 -19.42
N LEU A 231 -5.91 7.22 -18.64
CA LEU A 231 -5.44 7.59 -17.30
C LEU A 231 -3.92 7.75 -17.20
N GLU A 232 -3.19 7.52 -18.30
CA GLU A 232 -1.73 7.56 -18.31
C GLU A 232 -1.21 8.63 -19.28
N ALA A 233 -1.16 9.86 -18.81
CA ALA A 233 -0.55 10.96 -19.54
C ALA A 233 0.96 11.04 -19.31
N GLY A 234 1.70 11.40 -20.35
CA GLY A 234 3.16 11.63 -20.27
C GLY A 234 4.00 10.40 -20.62
N THR A 235 5.30 10.52 -20.40
CA THR A 235 6.26 9.44 -20.61
C THR A 235 6.26 8.50 -19.40
N GLN A 236 6.10 7.23 -19.66
CA GLN A 236 6.07 6.19 -18.62
C GLN A 236 7.43 6.04 -17.93
N ASN A 237 7.43 5.79 -16.61
CA ASN A 237 8.62 5.48 -15.82
C ASN A 237 9.08 4.03 -16.10
N LEU A 238 9.75 3.84 -17.25
CA LEU A 238 10.14 2.51 -17.72
C LEU A 238 11.03 1.76 -16.73
N VAL A 239 11.94 2.46 -16.07
CA VAL A 239 12.85 1.91 -15.06
C VAL A 239 12.06 1.41 -13.84
N GLY A 240 11.12 2.22 -13.36
CA GLY A 240 10.23 1.82 -12.26
C GLY A 240 9.33 0.64 -12.62
N ILE A 241 8.82 0.61 -13.85
CA ILE A 241 7.98 -0.47 -14.38
C ILE A 241 8.76 -1.78 -14.47
N ALA A 242 10.02 -1.74 -14.94
CA ALA A 242 10.90 -2.91 -15.00
C ALA A 242 11.14 -3.50 -13.59
N ALA A 243 11.48 -2.63 -12.64
CA ALA A 243 11.69 -3.02 -11.25
C ALA A 243 10.42 -3.64 -10.62
N LEU A 244 9.27 -3.02 -10.84
CA LEU A 244 7.98 -3.53 -10.36
C LEU A 244 7.61 -4.87 -10.99
N ASN A 245 7.80 -5.00 -12.30
CA ASN A 245 7.51 -6.23 -13.02
C ASN A 245 8.28 -7.44 -12.44
N VAL A 246 9.58 -7.29 -12.24
CA VAL A 246 10.43 -8.36 -11.68
C VAL A 246 10.10 -8.61 -10.21
N GLY A 247 9.80 -7.57 -9.44
CA GLY A 247 9.35 -7.69 -8.05
C GLY A 247 8.04 -8.49 -7.94
N VAL A 248 7.04 -8.17 -8.76
CA VAL A 248 5.76 -8.90 -8.81
C VAL A 248 5.96 -10.36 -9.21
N GLN A 249 6.79 -10.66 -10.21
CA GLN A 249 7.12 -12.02 -10.61
C GLN A 249 7.78 -12.81 -9.48
N TYR A 250 8.70 -12.17 -8.75
CA TYR A 250 9.35 -12.78 -7.59
C TYR A 250 8.32 -13.13 -6.51
N VAL A 251 7.44 -12.20 -6.16
CA VAL A 251 6.38 -12.44 -5.17
C VAL A 251 5.43 -13.54 -5.63
N LEU A 252 4.95 -13.52 -6.89
CA LEU A 252 4.11 -14.58 -7.44
C LEU A 252 4.71 -15.98 -7.26
N SER A 253 6.02 -16.07 -7.44
CA SER A 253 6.73 -17.36 -7.35
C SER A 253 7.06 -17.79 -5.92
N HIS A 254 7.10 -16.86 -4.95
CA HIS A 254 7.61 -17.11 -3.59
C HIS A 254 6.66 -16.70 -2.47
N GLN A 255 5.43 -16.26 -2.77
CA GLN A 255 4.51 -15.66 -1.79
C GLN A 255 4.36 -16.52 -0.53
N LYS A 256 4.13 -17.80 -0.69
CA LYS A 256 3.97 -18.71 0.45
C LYS A 256 5.21 -18.73 1.36
N ALA A 257 6.40 -18.85 0.76
CA ALA A 257 7.66 -18.87 1.51
C ALA A 257 7.95 -17.52 2.20
N ILE A 258 7.59 -16.41 1.53
CA ILE A 258 7.67 -15.05 2.11
C ILE A 258 6.81 -14.99 3.37
N MET A 259 5.52 -15.33 3.26
CA MET A 259 4.56 -15.29 4.37
C MET A 259 4.99 -16.18 5.55
N GLU A 260 5.40 -17.41 5.27
CA GLU A 260 5.85 -18.35 6.30
C GLU A 260 7.08 -17.81 7.06
N LYS A 261 8.06 -17.27 6.34
CA LYS A 261 9.25 -16.71 6.96
C LYS A 261 8.94 -15.45 7.78
N GLU A 262 8.15 -14.53 7.23
CA GLU A 262 7.72 -13.32 7.93
C GLU A 262 6.96 -13.66 9.22
N HIS A 263 6.07 -14.64 9.19
CA HIS A 263 5.35 -15.12 10.37
C HIS A 263 6.29 -15.70 11.45
N ILE A 264 7.30 -16.47 11.05
CA ILE A 264 8.31 -17.01 11.99
C ILE A 264 9.06 -15.88 12.68
N LEU A 265 9.47 -14.85 11.94
CA LEU A 265 10.19 -13.68 12.47
C LEU A 265 9.31 -12.86 13.41
N LEU A 266 8.04 -12.62 13.04
CA LEU A 266 7.06 -11.95 13.90
C LEU A 266 6.86 -12.70 15.22
N LYS A 267 6.60 -14.00 15.16
CA LYS A 267 6.40 -14.84 16.34
C LYS A 267 7.58 -14.75 17.30
N LYS A 268 8.80 -14.69 16.76
CA LYS A 268 10.02 -14.55 17.56
C LYS A 268 10.10 -13.17 18.22
N LEU A 269 9.77 -12.09 17.51
CA LEU A 269 9.71 -10.73 18.08
C LEU A 269 8.70 -10.67 19.21
N TYR A 270 7.46 -11.08 19.00
CA TYR A 270 6.42 -11.07 20.02
C TYR A 270 6.85 -11.85 21.27
N LYS A 271 7.34 -13.09 21.08
CA LYS A 271 7.81 -13.94 22.19
C LYS A 271 8.93 -13.30 22.97
N GLY A 272 9.91 -12.69 22.28
CA GLY A 272 11.09 -12.10 22.91
C GLY A 272 10.81 -10.77 23.61
N LEU A 273 9.81 -10.04 23.17
CA LEU A 273 9.48 -8.71 23.71
C LEU A 273 8.34 -8.71 24.73
N MET A 274 7.69 -9.87 24.95
CA MET A 274 6.60 -10.01 25.92
C MET A 274 7.08 -9.64 27.33
N GLY A 275 6.37 -8.71 27.98
CA GLY A 275 6.69 -8.21 29.31
C GLY A 275 7.70 -7.04 29.34
N TYR A 276 8.27 -6.66 28.20
CA TYR A 276 9.21 -5.53 28.07
C TYR A 276 8.58 -4.30 27.41
N VAL A 277 7.52 -4.51 26.63
CA VAL A 277 6.88 -3.47 25.82
C VAL A 277 5.37 -3.58 25.90
N GLU A 278 4.69 -2.48 25.58
CA GLU A 278 3.27 -2.44 25.31
C GLU A 278 3.05 -2.62 23.81
N PHE A 279 2.26 -3.63 23.41
CA PHE A 279 1.95 -3.92 22.01
C PHE A 279 0.63 -3.26 21.61
N TYR A 280 0.63 -2.60 20.44
CA TYR A 280 -0.56 -2.07 19.76
C TYR A 280 -0.93 -2.89 18.52
N SER A 281 -0.24 -3.97 18.28
CA SER A 281 -0.47 -4.93 17.18
C SER A 281 -0.64 -6.33 17.74
N SER A 282 -1.19 -7.24 16.92
CA SER A 282 -1.35 -8.66 17.26
C SER A 282 -0.49 -9.52 16.34
N LEU A 283 -0.05 -10.67 16.85
CA LEU A 283 0.60 -11.70 16.03
C LEU A 283 -0.38 -12.36 15.06
N GLU A 284 -1.64 -12.47 15.47
CA GLU A 284 -2.69 -13.09 14.69
C GLU A 284 -3.30 -12.07 13.72
N ASN A 285 -3.61 -12.50 12.51
CA ASN A 285 -4.26 -11.69 11.48
C ASN A 285 -3.53 -10.37 11.18
N SER A 286 -2.21 -10.44 10.98
CA SER A 286 -1.36 -9.26 10.80
C SER A 286 -0.38 -9.45 9.64
N THR A 287 -0.15 -8.38 8.88
CA THR A 287 1.03 -8.23 8.01
C THR A 287 2.30 -8.09 8.86
N PRO A 288 3.52 -8.18 8.30
CA PRO A 288 4.76 -8.28 9.08
C PRO A 288 5.15 -6.97 9.81
N ILE A 289 4.20 -6.40 10.55
CA ILE A 289 4.33 -5.14 11.31
C ILE A 289 4.11 -5.43 12.80
N VAL A 290 5.00 -4.88 13.63
CA VAL A 290 4.86 -4.85 15.09
C VAL A 290 4.84 -3.39 15.53
N ALA A 291 3.75 -2.97 16.14
CA ALA A 291 3.56 -1.66 16.74
C ALA A 291 3.73 -1.79 18.26
N LEU A 292 4.64 -1.03 18.84
CA LEU A 292 4.93 -1.11 20.27
C LEU A 292 5.41 0.22 20.86
N ASN A 293 5.33 0.34 22.20
CA ASN A 293 6.03 1.34 22.96
C ASN A 293 6.72 0.72 24.19
N ILE A 294 7.79 1.34 24.65
CA ILE A 294 8.41 1.00 25.94
C ILE A 294 7.76 1.90 27.00
N PRO A 295 7.17 1.34 28.07
CA PRO A 295 6.54 2.13 29.12
C PRO A 295 7.46 3.22 29.68
N GLY A 296 6.96 4.45 29.76
CA GLY A 296 7.71 5.60 30.30
C GLY A 296 8.76 6.20 29.35
N LYS A 297 8.89 5.71 28.11
CA LYS A 297 9.83 6.23 27.12
C LYS A 297 9.09 6.77 25.88
N ASP A 298 9.57 7.90 25.37
CA ASP A 298 9.06 8.49 24.12
C ASP A 298 9.43 7.65 22.90
N SER A 299 8.53 7.52 21.93
CA SER A 299 8.72 6.66 20.75
C SER A 299 9.87 7.15 19.85
N ALA A 300 10.09 8.46 19.73
CA ALA A 300 11.19 9.02 18.95
C ALA A 300 12.52 8.74 19.64
N TYR A 301 12.59 8.93 20.97
CA TYR A 301 13.78 8.60 21.74
C TYR A 301 14.18 7.11 21.58
N VAL A 302 13.21 6.20 21.68
CA VAL A 302 13.47 4.75 21.52
C VAL A 302 13.98 4.44 20.10
N SER A 303 13.36 5.00 19.07
CA SER A 303 13.77 4.78 17.69
C SER A 303 15.16 5.34 17.39
N ASP A 304 15.47 6.54 17.91
CA ASP A 304 16.80 7.17 17.77
C ASP A 304 17.88 6.35 18.48
N LEU A 305 17.60 5.85 19.69
CA LEU A 305 18.52 5.02 20.44
C LEU A 305 18.78 3.68 19.76
N LEU A 306 17.73 3.03 19.20
CA LEU A 306 17.84 1.81 18.40
C LEU A 306 18.77 2.03 17.20
N ASN A 307 18.63 3.16 16.52
CA ASN A 307 19.45 3.46 15.35
C ASN A 307 20.89 3.83 15.75
N TYR A 308 21.06 4.77 16.67
CA TYR A 308 22.36 5.32 17.03
C TYR A 308 23.25 4.31 17.77
N LYS A 309 22.70 3.63 18.80
CA LYS A 309 23.48 2.71 19.66
C LYS A 309 23.62 1.32 19.04
N TYR A 310 22.57 0.84 18.35
CA TYR A 310 22.50 -0.55 17.89
C TYR A 310 22.50 -0.71 16.36
N GLY A 311 22.39 0.38 15.60
CA GLY A 311 22.30 0.30 14.13
C GLY A 311 21.03 -0.41 13.63
N ILE A 312 19.92 -0.32 14.40
CA ILE A 312 18.62 -0.89 14.07
C ILE A 312 17.72 0.23 13.54
N VAL A 313 17.35 0.15 12.28
CA VAL A 313 16.49 1.15 11.62
C VAL A 313 15.03 0.78 11.82
N THR A 314 14.28 1.66 12.48
CA THR A 314 12.85 1.55 12.76
C THR A 314 12.15 2.85 12.38
N ARG A 315 10.83 2.92 12.51
CA ARG A 315 10.09 4.16 12.34
C ARG A 315 9.28 4.48 13.60
N CYS A 316 9.19 5.76 13.96
CA CYS A 316 8.39 6.24 15.09
C CYS A 316 7.39 7.32 14.67
N GLY A 317 6.50 7.69 15.58
CA GLY A 317 5.55 8.79 15.45
C GLY A 317 4.18 8.36 14.89
N ALA A 318 3.55 9.24 14.11
CA ALA A 318 2.13 9.09 13.71
C ALA A 318 1.91 8.29 12.41
N HIS A 319 2.95 7.82 11.71
CA HIS A 319 2.88 6.95 10.52
C HIS A 319 1.92 7.41 9.41
N CYS A 320 1.55 8.70 9.36
CA CYS A 320 0.55 9.26 8.45
C CYS A 320 -0.85 8.64 8.58
N ALA A 321 -1.22 8.12 9.76
CA ALA A 321 -2.52 7.54 10.06
C ALA A 321 -3.11 8.16 11.36
N PRO A 322 -3.50 9.44 11.33
CA PRO A 322 -3.85 10.21 12.53
C PRO A 322 -5.06 9.64 13.29
N LEU A 323 -6.04 9.08 12.57
CA LEU A 323 -7.25 8.55 13.19
C LEU A 323 -6.97 7.20 13.90
N MET A 324 -6.03 6.40 13.38
CA MET A 324 -5.57 5.20 14.08
C MET A 324 -4.90 5.57 15.41
N HIS A 325 -4.07 6.61 15.43
CA HIS A 325 -3.46 7.09 16.69
C HIS A 325 -4.49 7.63 17.69
N LYS A 326 -5.55 8.32 17.22
CA LYS A 326 -6.70 8.68 18.06
C LYS A 326 -7.39 7.46 18.66
N HIS A 327 -7.63 6.44 17.84
CA HIS A 327 -8.25 5.19 18.30
C HIS A 327 -7.40 4.49 19.35
N LEU A 328 -6.08 4.43 19.14
CA LEU A 328 -5.10 3.81 20.05
C LEU A 328 -4.70 4.70 21.23
N LYS A 329 -5.13 5.98 21.28
CA LYS A 329 -4.75 6.98 22.28
C LYS A 329 -3.24 7.20 22.37
N THR A 330 -2.58 7.25 21.23
CA THR A 330 -1.11 7.40 21.09
C THR A 330 -0.73 8.65 20.31
N GLU A 331 -1.59 9.67 20.28
CA GLU A 331 -1.38 10.91 19.50
C GLU A 331 -0.15 11.69 19.94
N GLU A 332 0.07 11.78 21.25
CA GLU A 332 1.21 12.52 21.82
C GLU A 332 2.50 11.68 21.84
N GLN A 333 2.41 10.42 22.25
CA GLN A 333 3.57 9.54 22.39
C GLN A 333 4.05 8.98 21.03
N GLY A 334 3.15 8.83 20.04
CA GLY A 334 3.42 8.06 18.84
C GLY A 334 3.59 6.57 19.12
N ILE A 335 4.10 5.85 18.15
CA ILE A 335 4.36 4.39 18.23
C ILE A 335 5.73 4.13 17.58
N VAL A 336 6.50 3.22 18.16
CA VAL A 336 7.65 2.59 17.50
C VAL A 336 7.12 1.43 16.65
N ARG A 337 7.37 1.50 15.35
CA ARG A 337 6.98 0.47 14.41
C ARG A 337 8.19 -0.32 13.92
N LEU A 338 8.15 -1.63 14.12
CA LEU A 338 9.07 -2.58 13.53
C LEU A 338 8.34 -3.27 12.38
N SER A 339 8.93 -3.29 11.21
CA SER A 339 8.38 -4.05 10.08
C SER A 339 9.47 -4.94 9.48
N VAL A 340 9.25 -6.23 9.57
CA VAL A 340 10.19 -7.25 9.09
C VAL A 340 9.91 -7.61 7.63
N SER A 341 10.87 -8.25 7.00
CA SER A 341 10.66 -8.92 5.72
C SER A 341 11.34 -10.29 5.73
N PHE A 342 11.01 -11.10 4.74
CA PHE A 342 11.65 -12.40 4.52
C PHE A 342 13.18 -12.30 4.35
N GLN A 343 13.73 -11.12 4.11
CA GLN A 343 15.18 -10.90 3.98
C GLN A 343 15.89 -10.78 5.33
N ASN A 344 15.16 -10.52 6.42
CA ASN A 344 15.73 -10.53 7.75
C ASN A 344 16.07 -11.95 8.19
N THR A 345 17.06 -12.06 9.08
CA THR A 345 17.50 -13.34 9.65
C THR A 345 16.95 -13.51 11.07
N ILE A 346 17.03 -14.74 11.59
CA ILE A 346 16.68 -15.04 12.98
C ILE A 346 17.65 -14.32 13.93
N GLU A 347 18.91 -14.22 13.55
CA GLU A 347 19.98 -13.52 14.29
C GLU A 347 19.70 -12.03 14.37
N ASP A 348 19.19 -11.39 13.28
CA ASP A 348 18.74 -10.01 13.30
C ASP A 348 17.65 -9.82 14.38
N ILE A 349 16.67 -10.71 14.41
CA ILE A 349 15.56 -10.62 15.36
C ILE A 349 16.04 -10.83 16.80
N ASP A 350 16.95 -11.80 17.05
CA ASP A 350 17.54 -11.99 18.38
C ASP A 350 18.32 -10.78 18.84
N PHE A 351 19.02 -10.11 17.94
CA PHE A 351 19.74 -8.89 18.25
C PHE A 351 18.78 -7.74 18.60
N VAL A 352 17.71 -7.55 17.82
CA VAL A 352 16.68 -6.54 18.07
C VAL A 352 15.97 -6.76 19.41
N VAL A 353 15.63 -8.01 19.73
CA VAL A 353 15.02 -8.36 21.01
C VAL A 353 15.90 -7.96 22.18
N ARG A 354 17.20 -8.33 22.14
CA ARG A 354 18.17 -7.94 23.20
C ARG A 354 18.27 -6.43 23.32
N ALA A 355 18.40 -5.70 22.22
CA ALA A 355 18.51 -4.24 22.24
C ALA A 355 17.30 -3.57 22.89
N ILE A 356 16.08 -4.02 22.55
CA ILE A 356 14.83 -3.47 23.13
C ILE A 356 14.73 -3.83 24.62
N GLN A 357 15.11 -5.05 25.02
CA GLN A 357 15.13 -5.47 26.43
C GLN A 357 16.13 -4.63 27.26
N GLU A 358 17.32 -4.35 26.72
CA GLU A 358 18.29 -3.46 27.36
C GLU A 358 17.70 -2.06 27.54
N ILE A 359 17.13 -1.47 26.48
CA ILE A 359 16.50 -0.14 26.54
C ILE A 359 15.35 -0.12 27.56
N SER A 360 14.55 -1.19 27.62
CA SER A 360 13.44 -1.29 28.59
C SER A 360 13.90 -1.36 30.02
N ASN A 361 15.05 -1.97 30.30
CA ASN A 361 15.62 -2.11 31.63
C ASN A 361 16.48 -0.91 32.08
N ASP A 362 16.88 -0.03 31.16
CA ASP A 362 17.60 1.22 31.49
C ASP A 362 16.61 2.20 32.13
N HIS A 363 16.81 2.52 33.43
CA HIS A 363 15.97 3.42 34.24
C HIS A 363 16.30 4.89 34.03
#